data_6faa48efbeef7c93f1df9564ba40a70c
#
_entry.id   6faa48efbeef7c93f1df9564ba40a70c
#
_cell.length_a   1.000
_cell.length_b   1.000
_cell.length_c   1.000
_cell.angle_alpha   90.00
_cell.angle_beta   90.00
_cell.angle_gamma   90.00
#
_symmetry.space_group_name_H-M   'P 1'
#
loop_
_entity.id
_entity.type
_entity.pdbx_description
1 polymer ?
#
loop_
_entity_poly.entity_id
_entity_poly.type
_entity_poly.pdbx_seq_one_letter_code
_entity_poly.pdbx_strand_id
1 'polypeptide(L)' 'MALAKDVVCGMTVDLDFTVHKAKHKDKTYYFCSPGCKKAFNEEPEKYISPDPAT' A
#
# COMPACT_ATOMS: atom_id res chain seq x y z
N MET A 1 12.17 11.76 8.58
CA MET A 1 11.70 10.39 8.46
C MET A 1 10.29 10.40 7.92
N ALA A 2 10.06 9.65 6.87
CA ALA A 2 8.77 9.58 6.25
C ALA A 2 8.13 8.24 6.55
N LEU A 3 6.88 8.28 6.98
CA LEU A 3 6.17 7.08 7.34
C LEU A 3 4.89 6.99 6.51
N ALA A 4 4.51 5.79 6.18
CA ALA A 4 3.29 5.55 5.45
C ALA A 4 2.63 4.30 6.01
N LYS A 5 1.36 4.14 5.72
CA LYS A 5 0.63 3.01 6.23
C LYS A 5 0.42 1.99 5.13
N ASP A 6 0.69 0.74 5.44
CA ASP A 6 0.46 -0.37 4.54
C ASP A 6 -1.05 -0.57 4.42
N VAL A 7 -1.56 -0.45 3.21
CA VAL A 7 -3.01 -0.57 3.02
C VAL A 7 -3.50 -2.01 3.10
N VAL A 8 -2.59 -2.95 3.06
CA VAL A 8 -2.97 -4.36 3.14
C VAL A 8 -3.04 -4.83 4.58
N CYS A 9 -1.97 -4.64 5.32
CA CYS A 9 -1.95 -5.11 6.70
C CYS A 9 -2.17 -4.00 7.73
N GLY A 10 -2.14 -2.76 7.30
CA GLY A 10 -2.43 -1.66 8.21
C GLY A 10 -1.29 -1.25 9.11
N MET A 11 -0.11 -1.77 8.87
CA MET A 11 1.03 -1.42 9.70
C MET A 11 1.78 -0.24 9.12
N THR A 12 2.41 0.52 10.00
CA THR A 12 3.20 1.66 9.58
C THR A 12 4.54 1.18 9.04
N VAL A 13 4.94 1.71 7.90
CA VAL A 13 6.23 1.38 7.31
C VAL A 13 7.04 2.65 7.16
N ASP A 14 8.36 2.50 7.23
CA ASP A 14 9.27 3.61 7.10
C ASP A 14 9.69 3.70 5.64
N LEU A 15 9.38 4.83 5.01
CA LEU A 15 9.66 4.98 3.59
C LEU A 15 11.15 4.96 3.27
N ASP A 16 11.98 5.25 4.26
CA ASP A 16 13.42 5.23 4.04
C ASP A 16 13.97 3.81 4.00
N PHE A 17 13.22 2.87 4.53
CA PHE A 17 13.71 1.49 4.64
C PHE A 17 12.94 0.50 3.79
N THR A 18 11.67 0.77 3.52
CA THR A 18 10.92 -0.19 2.75
C THR A 18 11.27 -0.11 1.28
N VAL A 19 11.40 -1.28 0.65
CA VAL A 19 11.63 -1.33 -0.78
C VAL A 19 10.39 -1.86 -1.49
N HIS A 20 9.39 -2.21 -0.72
CA HIS A 20 8.15 -2.76 -1.29
C HIS A 20 7.15 -1.65 -1.50
N LYS A 21 7.02 -1.24 -2.74
CA LYS A 21 6.09 -0.18 -3.07
C LYS A 21 5.45 -0.45 -4.42
N ALA A 22 4.28 0.11 -4.63
CA ALA A 22 3.58 -0.03 -5.89
C ALA A 22 2.87 1.28 -6.18
N LYS A 23 2.71 1.59 -7.45
CA LYS A 23 2.03 2.80 -7.85
C LYS A 23 0.72 2.43 -8.53
N HIS A 24 -0.33 3.12 -8.12
CA HIS A 24 -1.65 2.88 -8.69
C HIS A 24 -2.41 4.20 -8.80
N LYS A 25 -2.83 4.54 -10.01
CA LYS A 25 -3.61 5.76 -10.26
C LYS A 25 -2.95 7.00 -9.66
N ASP A 26 -1.69 7.20 -10.00
CA ASP A 26 -0.93 8.37 -9.58
C ASP A 26 -0.61 8.41 -8.09
N LYS A 27 -0.89 7.35 -7.38
CA LYS A 27 -0.53 7.29 -5.96
C LYS A 27 0.45 6.16 -5.74
N THR A 28 1.42 6.40 -4.86
CA THR A 28 2.39 5.37 -4.52
C THR A 28 2.02 4.80 -3.17
N TYR A 29 1.98 3.48 -3.09
CA TYR A 29 1.64 2.78 -1.87
C TYR A 29 2.84 1.97 -1.41
N TYR A 30 3.04 1.92 -0.11
CA TYR A 30 4.19 1.25 0.47
C TYR A 30 3.73 0.07 1.30
N PHE A 31 4.55 -0.97 1.33
CA PHE A 31 4.17 -2.22 1.97
C PHE A 31 5.28 -2.71 2.88
N CYS A 32 4.88 -3.44 3.91
CA CYS A 32 5.83 -3.95 4.88
C CYS A 32 6.51 -5.23 4.39
N SER A 33 5.95 -5.88 3.39
CA SER A 33 6.50 -7.13 2.90
C SER A 33 6.09 -7.36 1.46
N PRO A 34 6.81 -8.23 0.75
CA PRO A 34 6.46 -8.52 -0.63
C PRO A 34 5.10 -9.20 -0.74
N GLY A 35 4.69 -9.91 0.29
CA GLY A 35 3.37 -10.53 0.28
C GLY A 35 2.26 -9.51 0.22
N CYS A 36 2.42 -8.42 1.00
CA CYS A 36 1.43 -7.35 0.99
C CYS A 36 1.41 -6.66 -0.37
N LYS A 37 2.59 -6.43 -0.94
CA LYS A 37 2.66 -5.81 -2.25
C LYS A 37 1.97 -6.66 -3.30
N LYS A 38 2.18 -7.96 -3.23
CA LYS A 38 1.57 -8.86 -4.20
C LYS A 38 0.06 -8.85 -4.06
N ALA A 39 -0.43 -8.89 -2.83
CA ALA A 39 -1.86 -8.87 -2.59
C ALA A 39 -2.47 -7.60 -3.15
N PHE A 40 -1.80 -6.47 -2.94
CA PHE A 40 -2.28 -5.22 -3.47
C PHE A 40 -2.32 -5.22 -5.00
N ASN A 41 -1.26 -5.73 -5.63
CA ASN A 41 -1.20 -5.75 -7.09
C ASN A 41 -2.29 -6.63 -7.69
N GLU A 42 -2.70 -7.65 -6.98
CA GLU A 42 -3.74 -8.53 -7.49
C GLU A 42 -5.13 -7.91 -7.36
N GLU A 43 -5.35 -7.17 -6.30
CA GLU A 43 -6.64 -6.53 -6.09
C GLU A 43 -6.47 -5.15 -5.49
N PRO A 44 -5.92 -4.23 -6.24
CA PRO A 44 -5.66 -2.90 -5.69
C PRO A 44 -6.92 -2.18 -5.24
N GLU A 45 -8.00 -2.33 -5.96
CA GLU A 45 -9.22 -1.63 -5.62
C GLU A 45 -9.79 -2.10 -4.30
N LYS A 46 -9.50 -3.33 -3.92
CA LYS A 46 -9.98 -3.87 -2.68
C LYS A 46 -9.40 -3.13 -1.49
N TYR A 47 -8.16 -2.70 -1.62
CA TYR A 47 -7.45 -2.07 -0.52
C TYR A 47 -7.52 -0.56 -0.52
N ILE A 48 -7.72 0.04 -1.67
CA ILE A 48 -7.74 1.48 -1.77
C ILE A 48 -9.10 2.04 -2.13
N SER A 49 -10.08 1.21 -2.19
CA SER A 49 -11.40 1.65 -2.55
C SER A 49 -11.84 2.69 -1.54
N PRO A 50 -11.66 3.91 -1.84
CA PRO A 50 -11.91 4.95 -0.88
C PRO A 50 -13.33 5.41 -0.91
N ASP A 51 -14.06 4.96 -1.83
CA ASP A 51 -15.36 5.51 -2.03
C ASP A 51 -16.44 4.67 -1.37
N PRO A 52 -16.69 4.95 -0.14
CA PRO A 52 -17.71 4.22 0.60
C PRO A 52 -19.10 4.55 0.14
N ALA A 53 -19.22 5.61 -0.60
CA ALA A 53 -20.54 5.98 -1.06
C ALA A 53 -20.97 5.10 -2.20
N THR A 54 -20.06 4.41 -2.72
CA THR A 54 -20.40 3.45 -3.75
C THR A 54 -20.69 2.14 -3.13
#